data_9a6f046f9ac202907d0acd21a0ceb04b
#
_entry.id   9a6f046f9ac202907d0acd21a0ceb04b
#
_cell.length_a   1.000
_cell.length_b   1.000
_cell.length_c   1.000
_cell.angle_alpha   90.00
_cell.angle_beta   90.00
_cell.angle_gamma   90.00
#
_symmetry.space_group_name_H-M   'P 1'
#
loop_
_entity.id
_entity.type
_entity.pdbx_description
1 polymer ?
#
loop_
_entity_poly.entity_id
_entity_poly.type
_entity_poly.pdbx_seq_one_letter_code
_entity_poly.pdbx_strand_id
1 'polypeptide(L)'
;MNKSNKIIRTWKGWTTLENAPIYEDMLINEVFPEVKKKGVTGLEKVSISTKHHENEVEFFLVLQFDTIESVKLFAGEDYENAYIPDNAKRVLLRYETTAQHYELKEELILN
;
A
#
# COMPACT_ATOMS: atom_id res chain seq x y z
N MET A 1 1.88 -28.76 -9.69
CA MET A 1 2.65 -27.55 -9.53
C MET A 1 1.74 -26.34 -9.40
N ASN A 2 1.91 -25.65 -8.32
CA ASN A 2 1.03 -24.53 -8.03
C ASN A 2 1.60 -23.24 -8.56
N LYS A 3 0.79 -22.54 -9.33
CA LYS A 3 1.12 -21.19 -9.71
C LYS A 3 0.63 -20.26 -8.61
N SER A 4 1.39 -19.22 -8.36
CA SER A 4 0.96 -18.20 -7.43
C SER A 4 -0.19 -17.41 -8.06
N ASN A 5 -1.25 -17.23 -7.29
CA ASN A 5 -2.33 -16.31 -7.67
C ASN A 5 -2.21 -15.02 -6.87
N LYS A 6 -1.06 -14.80 -6.27
CA LYS A 6 -0.84 -13.63 -5.43
C LYS A 6 -0.84 -12.36 -6.27
N ILE A 7 -1.34 -11.30 -5.67
CA ILE A 7 -1.46 -10.00 -6.33
C ILE A 7 -0.57 -9.01 -5.62
N ILE A 8 0.19 -8.26 -6.39
CA ILE A 8 1.00 -7.16 -5.89
C ILE A 8 0.27 -5.86 -6.24
N ARG A 9 -0.06 -5.10 -5.22
CA ARG A 9 -0.71 -3.79 -5.39
C ARG A 9 0.29 -2.70 -5.06
N THR A 10 0.46 -1.72 -5.96
CA THR A 10 1.40 -0.62 -5.75
C THR A 10 0.67 0.71 -5.78
N TRP A 11 1.21 1.67 -5.02
CA TRP A 11 0.61 3.00 -4.92
C TRP A 11 1.66 3.99 -4.45
N LYS A 12 1.53 5.25 -4.88
CA LYS A 12 2.42 6.32 -4.46
C LYS A 12 1.65 7.49 -3.90
N GLY A 13 2.26 8.12 -2.87
CA GLY A 13 1.77 9.37 -2.32
C GLY A 13 2.97 10.24 -1.95
N TRP A 14 2.74 11.53 -1.76
CA TRP A 14 3.82 12.49 -1.49
C TRP A 14 3.47 13.34 -0.29
N THR A 15 4.47 13.60 0.55
CA THR A 15 4.32 14.47 1.71
C THR A 15 5.33 15.60 1.65
N THR A 16 5.13 16.61 2.50
CA THR A 16 6.20 17.56 2.78
C THR A 16 7.31 16.83 3.54
N LEU A 17 8.48 17.45 3.61
CA LEU A 17 9.58 16.89 4.41
C LEU A 17 9.15 16.73 5.86
N GLU A 18 8.40 17.69 6.38
CA GLU A 18 7.94 17.68 7.77
C GLU A 18 6.93 16.58 8.04
N ASN A 19 6.04 16.31 7.10
CA ASN A 19 4.99 15.33 7.29
C ASN A 19 5.43 13.89 7.02
N ALA A 20 6.61 13.70 6.43
CA ALA A 20 7.05 12.35 6.08
C ALA A 20 7.11 11.41 7.29
N PRO A 21 7.77 11.78 8.41
CA PRO A 21 7.77 10.88 9.56
C PRO A 21 6.38 10.71 10.18
N ILE A 22 5.53 11.71 10.07
CA ILE A 22 4.16 11.63 10.57
C ILE A 22 3.37 10.60 9.76
N TYR A 23 3.49 10.64 8.44
CA TYR A 23 2.78 9.70 7.58
C TYR A 23 3.31 8.28 7.73
N GLU A 24 4.63 8.14 7.84
CA GLU A 24 5.22 6.82 8.07
C GLU A 24 4.68 6.20 9.35
N ASP A 25 4.66 6.96 10.44
CA ASP A 25 4.13 6.49 11.72
C ASP A 25 2.65 6.14 11.60
N MET A 26 1.90 6.97 10.90
CA MET A 26 0.47 6.73 10.68
C MET A 26 0.23 5.41 9.96
N LEU A 27 1.02 5.12 8.90
CA LEU A 27 0.88 3.87 8.16
C LEU A 27 1.13 2.67 9.06
N ILE A 28 2.18 2.73 9.86
CA ILE A 28 2.62 1.60 10.68
C ILE A 28 1.70 1.38 11.88
N ASN A 29 1.26 2.45 12.53
CA ASN A 29 0.58 2.35 13.80
C ASN A 29 -0.93 2.60 13.75
N GLU A 30 -1.45 3.10 12.63
CA GLU A 30 -2.89 3.38 12.50
C GLU A 30 -3.50 2.70 11.28
N VAL A 31 -2.99 2.99 10.08
CA VAL A 31 -3.64 2.53 8.85
C VAL A 31 -3.63 1.01 8.72
N PHE A 32 -2.46 0.40 8.75
CA PHE A 32 -2.40 -1.04 8.53
C PHE A 32 -2.85 -1.88 9.72
N PRO A 33 -2.63 -1.46 10.96
CA PRO A 33 -3.30 -2.16 12.07
C PRO A 33 -4.83 -2.13 11.96
N GLU A 34 -5.41 -1.02 11.48
CA GLU A 34 -6.85 -0.95 11.28
C GLU A 34 -7.32 -1.89 10.18
N VAL A 35 -6.55 -2.00 9.09
CA VAL A 35 -6.83 -2.95 8.01
C VAL A 35 -6.85 -4.38 8.57
N LYS A 36 -5.88 -4.70 9.42
CA LYS A 36 -5.81 -6.02 10.04
C LYS A 36 -7.03 -6.29 10.90
N LYS A 37 -7.48 -5.28 11.67
CA LYS A 37 -8.67 -5.41 12.52
C LYS A 37 -9.93 -5.68 11.70
N LYS A 38 -9.99 -5.15 10.49
CA LYS A 38 -11.15 -5.37 9.62
C LYS A 38 -11.20 -6.79 9.04
N GLY A 39 -10.18 -7.59 9.32
CA GLY A 39 -10.18 -9.00 8.93
C GLY A 39 -9.71 -9.25 7.51
N VAL A 40 -8.92 -8.35 6.94
CA VAL A 40 -8.33 -8.58 5.62
C VAL A 40 -7.12 -9.49 5.77
N THR A 41 -7.41 -10.77 6.04
CA THR A 41 -6.36 -11.74 6.35
C THR A 41 -5.50 -12.10 5.15
N GLY A 42 -6.01 -11.86 3.94
CA GLY A 42 -5.26 -12.15 2.72
C GLY A 42 -4.19 -11.13 2.40
N LEU A 43 -4.14 -9.99 3.10
CA LEU A 43 -3.03 -9.06 2.97
C LEU A 43 -1.85 -9.63 3.75
N GLU A 44 -0.86 -10.13 3.04
CA GLU A 44 0.24 -10.89 3.63
C GLU A 44 1.39 -10.03 4.11
N LYS A 45 1.70 -8.98 3.36
CA LYS A 45 2.79 -8.08 3.76
C LYS A 45 2.65 -6.74 3.07
N VAL A 46 3.22 -5.72 3.69
CA VAL A 46 3.26 -4.36 3.18
C VAL A 46 4.70 -3.89 3.25
N SER A 47 5.19 -3.33 2.15
CA SER A 47 6.50 -2.69 2.14
C SER A 47 6.28 -1.18 1.95
N ILE A 48 6.92 -0.41 2.79
CA ILE A 48 6.86 1.05 2.75
C ILE A 48 8.25 1.55 2.38
N SER A 49 8.37 2.18 1.23
CA SER A 49 9.65 2.71 0.77
C SER A 49 9.51 4.19 0.49
N THR A 50 10.57 4.95 0.69
CA THR A 50 10.53 6.38 0.47
C THR A 50 11.67 6.82 -0.41
N LYS A 51 11.44 7.92 -1.11
CA LYS A 51 12.47 8.58 -1.89
C LYS A 51 12.39 10.07 -1.59
N HIS A 52 13.49 10.63 -1.11
CA HIS A 52 13.57 12.04 -0.79
C HIS A 52 13.85 12.84 -2.06
N HIS A 53 13.03 13.86 -2.27
CA HIS A 53 13.26 14.88 -3.29
C HIS A 53 13.62 16.17 -2.55
N GLU A 54 13.88 17.23 -3.28
CA GLU A 54 14.32 18.48 -2.66
C GLU A 54 13.33 19.01 -1.63
N ASN A 55 12.05 19.04 -1.99
CA ASN A 55 11.04 19.66 -1.13
C ASN A 55 9.92 18.70 -0.71
N GLU A 56 10.06 17.43 -0.99
CA GLU A 56 8.99 16.46 -0.69
C GLU A 56 9.57 15.07 -0.56
N VAL A 57 8.76 14.19 0.02
CA VAL A 57 9.12 12.78 0.14
C VAL A 57 8.05 11.96 -0.61
N GLU A 58 8.53 11.10 -1.48
CA GLU A 58 7.68 10.17 -2.22
C GLU A 58 7.60 8.88 -1.44
N PHE A 59 6.36 8.43 -1.19
CA PHE A 59 6.11 7.13 -0.54
C PHE A 59 5.67 6.15 -1.61
N PHE A 60 6.28 4.98 -1.61
CA PHE A 60 5.93 3.90 -2.51
C PHE A 60 5.51 2.71 -1.66
N LEU A 61 4.24 2.34 -1.75
CA LEU A 61 3.68 1.23 -0.97
C LEU A 61 3.49 0.03 -1.87
N VAL A 62 3.96 -1.12 -1.41
CA VAL A 62 3.81 -2.39 -2.13
C VAL A 62 3.10 -3.35 -1.18
N LEU A 63 1.93 -3.78 -1.57
CA LEU A 63 1.10 -4.68 -0.78
C LEU A 63 0.99 -6.02 -1.50
N GLN A 64 1.17 -7.10 -0.78
CA GLN A 64 1.01 -8.43 -1.35
C GLN A 64 -0.22 -9.11 -0.77
N PHE A 65 -1.11 -9.55 -1.66
CA PHE A 65 -2.34 -10.24 -1.28
C PHE A 65 -2.31 -11.67 -1.80
N ASP A 66 -2.99 -12.55 -1.09
CA ASP A 66 -3.08 -13.96 -1.50
C ASP A 66 -3.94 -14.13 -2.76
N THR A 67 -4.98 -13.30 -2.95
CA THR A 67 -5.90 -13.40 -4.10
C THR A 67 -6.44 -12.02 -4.44
N ILE A 68 -7.04 -11.90 -5.61
CA ILE A 68 -7.74 -10.67 -5.99
C ILE A 68 -8.97 -10.43 -5.11
N GLU A 69 -9.56 -11.49 -4.58
CA GLU A 69 -10.71 -11.34 -3.69
C GLU A 69 -10.31 -10.60 -2.41
N SER A 70 -9.11 -10.87 -1.91
CA SER A 70 -8.60 -10.17 -0.74
C SER A 70 -8.34 -8.69 -1.04
N VAL A 71 -7.92 -8.36 -2.26
CA VAL A 71 -7.79 -6.97 -2.68
C VAL A 71 -9.14 -6.27 -2.59
N LYS A 72 -10.20 -6.93 -3.02
CA LYS A 72 -11.56 -6.37 -2.97
C LYS A 72 -12.03 -6.18 -1.53
N LEU A 73 -11.67 -7.08 -0.63
CA LEU A 73 -11.99 -6.90 0.78
C LEU A 73 -11.29 -5.65 1.35
N PHE A 74 -10.07 -5.39 0.88
CA PHE A 74 -9.30 -4.24 1.32
C PHE A 74 -9.83 -2.92 0.72
N ALA A 75 -10.07 -2.89 -0.58
CA ALA A 75 -10.30 -1.64 -1.32
C ALA A 75 -11.72 -1.50 -1.88
N GLY A 76 -12.56 -2.54 -1.78
CA GLY A 76 -13.91 -2.52 -2.33
C GLY A 76 -13.97 -3.08 -3.74
N GLU A 77 -15.19 -3.12 -4.31
CA GLU A 77 -15.37 -3.65 -5.65
C GLU A 77 -14.63 -2.84 -6.69
N ASP A 78 -14.56 -1.52 -6.50
CA ASP A 78 -13.78 -0.65 -7.38
C ASP A 78 -12.34 -0.59 -6.89
N TYR A 79 -11.71 -1.76 -6.80
CA TYR A 79 -10.42 -1.91 -6.12
C TYR A 79 -9.26 -1.18 -6.82
N GLU A 80 -9.45 -0.75 -8.06
CA GLU A 80 -8.44 0.06 -8.74
C GLU A 80 -8.31 1.44 -8.13
N ASN A 81 -9.35 1.91 -7.45
CA ASN A 81 -9.28 3.19 -6.75
C ASN A 81 -8.41 3.05 -5.49
N ALA A 82 -7.65 4.09 -5.21
CA ALA A 82 -6.79 4.09 -4.04
C ALA A 82 -7.63 4.09 -2.76
N TYR A 83 -7.13 3.37 -1.75
CA TYR A 83 -7.74 3.39 -0.43
C TYR A 83 -6.95 4.38 0.43
N ILE A 84 -7.56 5.53 0.73
CA ILE A 84 -6.88 6.59 1.45
C ILE A 84 -7.79 7.06 2.59
N PRO A 85 -7.45 6.69 3.85
CA PRO A 85 -8.23 7.18 4.99
C PRO A 85 -8.19 8.71 5.09
N ASP A 86 -9.22 9.28 5.68
CA ASP A 86 -9.34 10.73 5.79
C ASP A 86 -8.16 11.35 6.52
N ASN A 87 -7.67 10.71 7.59
CA ASN A 87 -6.53 11.24 8.33
C ASN A 87 -5.27 11.27 7.48
N ALA A 88 -5.11 10.30 6.58
CA ALA A 88 -3.96 10.28 5.66
C ALA A 88 -4.03 11.42 4.65
N LYS A 89 -5.24 11.72 4.17
CA LYS A 89 -5.41 12.82 3.22
C LYS A 89 -4.92 14.15 3.75
N ARG A 90 -4.99 14.34 5.07
CA ARG A 90 -4.59 15.60 5.68
C ARG A 90 -3.08 15.82 5.69
N VAL A 91 -2.31 14.74 5.65
CA VAL A 91 -0.84 14.85 5.69
C VAL A 91 -0.20 14.67 4.33
N LEU A 92 -0.97 14.25 3.32
CA LEU A 92 -0.45 14.05 1.97
C LEU A 92 -0.57 15.33 1.15
N LEU A 93 0.49 15.68 0.42
CA LEU A 93 0.46 16.78 -0.54
C LEU A 93 -0.39 16.42 -1.75
N ARG A 94 -0.17 15.22 -2.23
CA ARG A 94 -0.89 14.66 -3.36
C ARG A 94 -0.68 13.16 -3.35
N TYR A 95 -1.45 12.45 -4.15
CA TYR A 95 -1.36 11.00 -4.17
C TYR A 95 -1.97 10.48 -5.47
N GLU A 96 -1.58 9.27 -5.85
CA GLU A 96 -2.22 8.59 -6.97
C GLU A 96 -3.63 8.21 -6.58
N THR A 97 -4.59 8.50 -7.45
CA THR A 97 -6.00 8.20 -7.16
C THR A 97 -6.34 6.75 -7.48
N THR A 98 -5.47 6.07 -8.21
CA THR A 98 -5.63 4.66 -8.53
C THR A 98 -4.40 3.90 -8.11
N ALA A 99 -4.58 2.61 -7.84
CA ALA A 99 -3.48 1.70 -7.53
C ALA A 99 -3.26 0.78 -8.72
N GLN A 100 -2.05 0.22 -8.83
CA GLN A 100 -1.72 -0.72 -9.88
C GLN A 100 -1.71 -2.13 -9.32
N HIS A 101 -2.10 -3.10 -10.13
CA HIS A 101 -2.17 -4.50 -9.68
C HIS A 101 -1.41 -5.38 -10.66
N TYR A 102 -0.61 -6.27 -10.11
CA TYR A 102 0.24 -7.17 -10.87
C TYR A 102 0.08 -8.57 -10.33
N GLU A 103 0.09 -9.56 -11.22
CA GLU A 103 0.18 -10.95 -10.79
C GLU A 103 1.62 -11.27 -10.44
N LEU A 104 1.83 -11.84 -9.26
CA LEU A 104 3.17 -12.27 -8.87
C LEU A 104 3.50 -13.56 -9.63
N LYS A 105 4.46 -13.50 -10.53
CA LYS A 105 4.81 -14.66 -11.35
C LYS A 105 5.89 -15.52 -10.74
N GLU A 106 6.90 -14.90 -10.18
CA GLU A 106 8.05 -15.64 -9.68
C GLU A 106 8.79 -14.81 -8.65
N GLU A 107 9.32 -15.46 -7.65
CA GLU A 107 10.10 -14.79 -6.62
C GLU A 107 11.37 -15.60 -6.43
N LEU A 108 12.52 -15.01 -6.68
CA LEU A 108 13.81 -15.69 -6.60
C LEU A 108 14.59 -15.17 -5.41
N ILE A 109 15.02 -16.10 -4.56
CA ILE A 109 15.87 -15.76 -3.42
C ILE A 109 17.30 -16.13 -3.82
N LEU A 110 18.17 -15.13 -3.93
CA LEU A 110 19.50 -15.32 -4.48
C LEU A 110 20.60 -15.43 -3.42
N ASN A 111 20.24 -15.33 -2.14
CA ASN A 111 21.23 -15.49 -1.06
C ASN A 111 20.90 -16.68 -0.20
#